data_891e21d913a51b9e14f454e627872318
#
_entry.id   891e21d913a51b9e14f454e627872318
#
_cell.length_a   1.000
_cell.length_b   1.000
_cell.length_c   1.000
_cell.angle_alpha   90.00
_cell.angle_beta   90.00
_cell.angle_gamma   90.00
#
_symmetry.space_group_name_H-M   'P 1'
#
loop_
_entity.id
_entity.type
_entity.pdbx_description
1 polymer ?
#
loop_
_entity_poly.entity_id
_entity_poly.type
_entity_poly.pdbx_seq_one_letter_code
_entity_poly.pdbx_strand_id
1 'polypeptide(L)'
;MLLLLLLAIVLAQSLISGIWMQQLEKRELEGMLAATRDLANSAASTVSFFKSLPLQYRPIALDQLRNMGGSRFFVSLNKEEIMLNGIPDSPKKQVVLKEVNQTLLHKLGQSMQIKTDFSYPAELHVFNNETLLSDIPPSWSRYTLLMEPINPPILVTQIKLENGDWLYLAALLPAPYMTLDEEVVSPHQFRFI
;
A
#
# COMPACT_ATOMS: atom_id res chain seq x y z
N MET A 1 -17.74 -40.03 -34.78
CA MET A 1 -17.89 -38.63 -35.19
C MET A 1 -18.30 -37.73 -34.05
N LEU A 2 -19.43 -38.00 -33.36
CA LEU A 2 -19.95 -37.18 -32.26
C LEU A 2 -18.94 -37.00 -31.10
N LEU A 3 -18.29 -38.06 -30.67
CA LEU A 3 -17.29 -38.06 -29.59
C LEU A 3 -16.06 -37.20 -29.90
N LEU A 4 -15.56 -37.24 -31.13
CA LEU A 4 -14.43 -36.40 -31.57
C LEU A 4 -14.81 -34.90 -31.58
N LEU A 5 -16.05 -34.59 -31.97
CA LEU A 5 -16.55 -33.22 -31.98
C LEU A 5 -16.72 -32.67 -30.57
N LEU A 6 -17.25 -33.47 -29.64
CA LEU A 6 -17.32 -33.13 -28.23
C LEU A 6 -15.92 -32.91 -27.63
N LEU A 7 -14.97 -33.77 -27.90
CA LEU A 7 -13.60 -33.63 -27.43
C LEU A 7 -12.94 -32.34 -27.96
N ALA A 8 -13.14 -32.02 -29.23
CA ALA A 8 -12.64 -30.79 -29.83
C ALA A 8 -13.24 -29.51 -29.17
N ILE A 9 -14.54 -29.52 -28.87
CA ILE A 9 -15.22 -28.40 -28.18
C ILE A 9 -14.66 -28.23 -26.76
N VAL A 10 -14.50 -29.31 -26.00
CA VAL A 10 -13.95 -29.28 -24.64
C VAL A 10 -12.52 -28.73 -24.63
N LEU A 11 -11.68 -29.19 -25.57
CA LEU A 11 -10.31 -28.68 -25.71
C LEU A 11 -10.29 -27.19 -26.07
N ALA A 12 -11.12 -26.77 -27.01
CA ALA A 12 -11.19 -25.36 -27.40
C ALA A 12 -11.66 -24.47 -26.22
N GLN A 13 -12.67 -24.90 -25.45
CA GLN A 13 -13.15 -24.18 -24.27
C GLN A 13 -12.08 -24.11 -23.17
N SER A 14 -11.34 -25.18 -22.96
CA SER A 14 -10.25 -25.21 -21.96
C SER A 14 -9.13 -24.25 -22.32
N LEU A 15 -8.74 -24.18 -23.61
CA LEU A 15 -7.74 -23.24 -24.09
C LEU A 15 -8.21 -21.77 -23.94
N ILE A 16 -9.44 -21.49 -24.34
CA ILE A 16 -10.03 -20.16 -24.22
C ILE A 16 -10.07 -19.73 -22.75
N SER A 17 -10.53 -20.61 -21.86
CA SER A 17 -10.59 -20.32 -20.42
C SER A 17 -9.21 -20.05 -19.83
N GLY A 18 -8.20 -20.80 -20.23
CA GLY A 18 -6.81 -20.58 -19.80
C GLY A 18 -6.26 -19.21 -20.25
N ILE A 19 -6.52 -18.82 -21.49
CA ILE A 19 -6.11 -17.50 -22.02
C ILE A 19 -6.83 -16.36 -21.26
N TRP A 20 -8.12 -16.51 -21.00
CA TRP A 20 -8.90 -15.51 -20.25
C TRP A 20 -8.39 -15.34 -18.83
N MET A 21 -8.04 -16.42 -18.16
CA MET A 21 -7.51 -16.39 -16.79
C MET A 21 -6.18 -15.67 -16.72
N GLN A 22 -5.25 -15.96 -17.61
CA GLN A 22 -3.97 -15.25 -17.70
C GLN A 22 -4.14 -13.76 -18.02
N GLN A 23 -5.09 -13.40 -18.88
CA GLN A 23 -5.36 -11.98 -19.18
C GLN A 23 -5.96 -11.25 -18.00
N LEU A 24 -6.80 -11.92 -17.20
CA LEU A 24 -7.40 -11.33 -16.00
C LEU A 24 -6.33 -11.04 -14.94
N GLU A 25 -5.48 -12.01 -14.63
CA GLU A 25 -4.36 -11.86 -13.70
C GLU A 25 -3.42 -10.72 -14.12
N LYS A 26 -3.10 -10.65 -15.42
CA LYS A 26 -2.25 -9.58 -15.94
C LYS A 26 -2.88 -8.20 -15.78
N ARG A 27 -4.17 -8.07 -16.07
CA ARG A 27 -4.91 -6.79 -15.90
C ARG A 27 -5.00 -6.38 -14.44
N GLU A 28 -5.21 -7.33 -13.54
CA GLU A 28 -5.23 -7.07 -12.11
C GLU A 28 -3.87 -6.56 -11.63
N LEU A 29 -2.79 -7.20 -12.04
CA LEU A 29 -1.43 -6.77 -11.70
C LEU A 29 -1.12 -5.38 -12.26
N GLU A 30 -1.45 -5.11 -13.52
CA GLU A 30 -1.26 -3.80 -14.15
C GLU A 30 -2.06 -2.70 -13.43
N GLY A 31 -3.29 -2.99 -13.05
CA GLY A 31 -4.14 -2.08 -12.27
C GLY A 31 -3.55 -1.79 -10.88
N MET A 32 -3.08 -2.83 -10.18
CA MET A 32 -2.43 -2.70 -8.90
C MET A 32 -1.15 -1.85 -8.99
N LEU A 33 -0.32 -2.07 -9.99
CA LEU A 33 0.89 -1.29 -10.22
C LEU A 33 0.58 0.18 -10.53
N ALA A 34 -0.43 0.45 -11.35
CA ALA A 34 -0.87 1.81 -11.64
C ALA A 34 -1.34 2.54 -10.36
N ALA A 35 -2.18 1.89 -9.57
CA ALA A 35 -2.66 2.43 -8.29
C ALA A 35 -1.52 2.66 -7.29
N THR A 36 -0.56 1.74 -7.23
CA THR A 36 0.64 1.85 -6.40
C THR A 36 1.52 3.03 -6.83
N ARG A 37 1.70 3.20 -8.13
CA ARG A 37 2.46 4.33 -8.70
C ARG A 37 1.82 5.68 -8.37
N ASP A 38 0.50 5.78 -8.46
CA ASP A 38 -0.24 6.98 -8.08
C ASP A 38 -0.11 7.29 -6.59
N LEU A 39 -0.14 6.27 -5.74
CA LEU A 39 0.09 6.41 -4.32
C LEU A 39 1.52 6.91 -4.04
N ALA A 40 2.52 6.31 -4.68
CA ALA A 40 3.92 6.72 -4.54
C ALA A 40 4.18 8.14 -5.06
N ASN A 41 3.54 8.55 -6.17
CA ASN A 41 3.59 9.93 -6.67
C ASN A 41 2.99 10.92 -5.67
N SER A 42 1.87 10.58 -5.05
CA SER A 42 1.24 11.38 -3.99
C SER A 42 2.14 11.49 -2.75
N ALA A 43 2.81 10.39 -2.37
CA ALA A 43 3.79 10.39 -1.29
C ALA A 43 4.98 11.29 -1.63
N ALA A 44 5.54 11.19 -2.83
CA ALA A 44 6.63 12.06 -3.29
C ALA A 44 6.25 13.55 -3.25
N SER A 45 5.01 13.88 -3.64
CA SER A 45 4.50 15.25 -3.57
C SER A 45 4.42 15.74 -2.12
N THR A 46 3.95 14.90 -1.21
CA THR A 46 3.90 15.20 0.23
C THR A 46 5.30 15.45 0.79
N VAL A 47 6.27 14.60 0.45
CA VAL A 47 7.67 14.77 0.84
C VAL A 47 8.24 16.08 0.31
N SER A 48 8.03 16.38 -0.97
CA SER A 48 8.51 17.62 -1.60
C SER A 48 7.91 18.85 -0.91
N PHE A 49 6.63 18.79 -0.55
CA PHE A 49 5.98 19.84 0.22
C PHE A 49 6.67 20.05 1.58
N PHE A 50 6.90 18.97 2.36
CA PHE A 50 7.60 19.08 3.64
C PHE A 50 9.04 19.57 3.50
N LYS A 51 9.75 19.17 2.46
CA LYS A 51 11.10 19.68 2.17
C LYS A 51 11.11 21.18 1.90
N SER A 52 10.10 21.70 1.23
CA SER A 52 9.97 23.13 0.91
C SER A 52 9.60 24.00 2.12
N LEU A 53 9.02 23.41 3.17
CA LEU A 53 8.63 24.13 4.37
C LEU A 53 9.82 24.42 5.29
N PRO A 54 9.97 25.68 5.77
CA PRO A 54 10.88 25.97 6.87
C PRO A 54 10.58 25.10 8.09
N LEU A 55 11.62 24.72 8.82
CA LEU A 55 11.51 23.77 9.95
C LEU A 55 10.44 24.17 10.98
N GLN A 56 10.33 25.46 11.25
CA GLN A 56 9.37 26.02 12.23
C GLN A 56 7.90 25.82 11.83
N TYR A 57 7.59 25.67 10.55
CA TYR A 57 6.21 25.49 10.07
C TYR A 57 5.81 24.02 9.89
N ARG A 58 6.76 23.10 9.90
CA ARG A 58 6.48 21.67 9.74
C ARG A 58 5.54 21.09 10.79
N PRO A 59 5.67 21.40 12.10
CA PRO A 59 4.72 20.94 13.11
C PRO A 59 3.29 21.43 12.87
N ILE A 60 3.13 22.69 12.45
CA ILE A 60 1.82 23.28 12.16
C ILE A 60 1.18 22.60 10.95
N ALA A 61 1.95 22.36 9.88
CA ALA A 61 1.48 21.65 8.70
C ALA A 61 1.06 20.20 9.01
N LEU A 62 1.82 19.52 9.87
CA LEU A 62 1.47 18.16 10.34
C LEU A 62 0.15 18.15 11.10
N ASP A 63 -0.03 19.09 12.02
CA ASP A 63 -1.24 19.18 12.81
C ASP A 63 -2.47 19.45 11.94
N GLN A 64 -2.34 20.35 10.97
CA GLN A 64 -3.40 20.60 9.99
C GLN A 64 -3.73 19.36 9.14
N LEU A 65 -2.74 18.66 8.63
CA LEU A 65 -2.96 17.44 7.84
C LEU A 65 -3.70 16.35 8.65
N ARG A 66 -3.38 16.22 9.94
CA ARG A 66 -4.05 15.26 10.83
C ARG A 66 -5.49 15.65 11.12
N ASN A 67 -5.74 16.93 11.36
CA ASN A 67 -7.06 17.45 11.78
C ASN A 67 -8.04 17.61 10.61
N MET A 68 -7.56 17.84 9.40
CA MET A 68 -8.43 18.07 8.24
C MET A 68 -9.08 16.79 7.69
N GLY A 69 -8.66 15.60 8.14
CA GLY A 69 -9.27 14.32 7.76
C GLY A 69 -9.24 13.97 6.25
N GLY A 70 -8.63 14.82 5.45
CA GLY A 70 -8.62 14.70 3.98
C GLY A 70 -7.29 14.20 3.39
N SER A 71 -6.32 13.86 4.21
CA SER A 71 -5.06 13.35 3.72
C SER A 71 -5.18 11.86 3.35
N ARG A 72 -4.62 11.51 2.20
CA ARG A 72 -4.47 10.11 1.77
C ARG A 72 -3.52 9.33 2.67
N PHE A 73 -2.69 10.04 3.43
CA PHE A 73 -1.66 9.48 4.30
C PHE A 73 -1.89 9.90 5.74
N PHE A 74 -1.63 9.00 6.66
CA PHE A 74 -1.23 9.39 8.00
C PHE A 74 0.22 9.86 7.92
N VAL A 75 0.52 11.03 8.46
CA VAL A 75 1.84 11.66 8.38
C VAL A 75 2.37 11.93 9.78
N SER A 76 3.61 11.53 10.05
CA SER A 76 4.34 11.92 11.24
C SER A 76 5.80 12.26 10.92
N LEU A 77 6.43 12.99 11.82
CA LEU A 77 7.84 13.35 11.74
C LEU A 77 8.54 12.80 12.98
N ASN A 78 9.55 11.97 12.77
CA ASN A 78 10.23 11.24 13.83
C ASN A 78 11.72 11.55 13.82
N LYS A 79 12.37 11.50 14.99
CA LYS A 79 13.82 11.69 15.10
C LYS A 79 14.60 10.48 14.63
N GLU A 80 14.00 9.31 14.73
CA GLU A 80 14.57 8.03 14.37
C GLU A 80 13.65 7.26 13.43
N GLU A 81 14.20 6.31 12.70
CA GLU A 81 13.44 5.34 11.92
C GLU A 81 12.57 4.49 12.84
N ILE A 82 11.30 4.34 12.49
CA ILE A 82 10.40 3.44 13.18
C ILE A 82 10.64 2.02 12.68
N MET A 83 10.89 1.10 13.60
CA MET A 83 11.01 -0.32 13.29
C MET A 83 9.63 -0.89 12.95
N LEU A 84 9.51 -1.51 11.79
CA LEU A 84 8.26 -2.12 11.33
C LEU A 84 8.31 -3.62 11.54
N ASN A 85 7.25 -4.16 12.14
CA ASN A 85 6.98 -5.58 12.09
C ASN A 85 6.35 -5.89 10.74
N GLY A 86 7.19 -6.27 9.78
CA GLY A 86 6.77 -6.53 8.41
C GLY A 86 5.83 -7.73 8.32
N ILE A 87 4.88 -7.68 7.40
CA ILE A 87 4.06 -8.83 7.05
C ILE A 87 4.91 -9.87 6.30
N PRO A 88 4.49 -11.15 6.26
CA PRO A 88 5.17 -12.17 5.49
C PRO A 88 5.39 -11.76 4.02
N ASP A 89 6.48 -12.22 3.45
CA ASP A 89 6.78 -11.93 2.05
C ASP A 89 5.83 -12.67 1.10
N SER A 90 5.38 -11.96 0.09
CA SER A 90 4.61 -12.51 -1.01
C SER A 90 5.07 -11.88 -2.34
N PRO A 91 4.83 -12.54 -3.49
CA PRO A 91 5.14 -11.97 -4.79
C PRO A 91 4.48 -10.60 -5.01
N LYS A 92 3.22 -10.45 -4.62
CA LYS A 92 2.49 -9.17 -4.71
C LYS A 92 3.14 -8.09 -3.85
N LYS A 93 3.51 -8.40 -2.59
CA LYS A 93 4.22 -7.48 -1.69
C LYS A 93 5.50 -6.96 -2.33
N GLN A 94 6.33 -7.85 -2.85
CA GLN A 94 7.62 -7.50 -3.46
C GLN A 94 7.46 -6.60 -4.68
N VAL A 95 6.48 -6.89 -5.53
CA VAL A 95 6.17 -6.09 -6.72
C VAL A 95 5.73 -4.68 -6.33
N VAL A 96 4.83 -4.56 -5.34
CA VAL A 96 4.37 -3.25 -4.84
C VAL A 96 5.51 -2.45 -4.21
N LEU A 97 6.30 -3.05 -3.33
CA LEU A 97 7.43 -2.36 -2.69
C LEU A 97 8.46 -1.89 -3.72
N LYS A 98 8.74 -2.70 -4.73
CA LYS A 98 9.63 -2.32 -5.83
C LYS A 98 9.11 -1.12 -6.59
N GLU A 99 7.82 -1.11 -6.97
CA GLU A 99 7.19 0.00 -7.69
C GLU A 99 7.21 1.29 -6.87
N VAL A 100 6.86 1.20 -5.57
CA VAL A 100 6.92 2.36 -4.65
C VAL A 100 8.33 2.93 -4.59
N ASN A 101 9.32 2.09 -4.31
CA ASN A 101 10.71 2.53 -4.18
C ASN A 101 11.25 3.14 -5.47
N GLN A 102 11.00 2.52 -6.62
CA GLN A 102 11.43 3.04 -7.91
C GLN A 102 10.78 4.39 -8.21
N THR A 103 9.49 4.54 -7.97
CA THR A 103 8.77 5.79 -8.20
C THR A 103 9.27 6.91 -7.28
N LEU A 104 9.49 6.61 -6.00
CA LEU A 104 10.00 7.58 -5.04
C LEU A 104 11.43 8.02 -5.37
N LEU A 105 12.33 7.09 -5.66
CA LEU A 105 13.71 7.41 -6.05
C LEU A 105 13.78 8.23 -7.35
N HIS A 106 12.90 7.92 -8.31
CA HIS A 106 12.81 8.70 -9.55
C HIS A 106 12.35 10.15 -9.30
N LYS A 107 11.40 10.36 -8.37
CA LYS A 107 10.81 11.67 -8.08
C LYS A 107 11.65 12.51 -7.11
N LEU A 108 12.22 11.88 -6.09
CA LEU A 108 12.91 12.56 -4.99
C LEU A 108 14.43 12.60 -5.14
N GLY A 109 14.98 11.76 -6.02
CA GLY A 109 16.41 11.63 -6.26
C GLY A 109 16.99 10.33 -5.70
N GLN A 110 18.00 9.81 -6.39
CA GLN A 110 18.62 8.51 -6.08
C GLN A 110 19.42 8.50 -4.77
N SER A 111 19.75 9.65 -4.21
CA SER A 111 20.48 9.77 -2.94
C SER A 111 19.61 9.75 -1.70
N MET A 112 18.28 9.72 -1.86
CA MET A 112 17.36 9.72 -0.72
C MET A 112 17.37 8.38 0.01
N GLN A 113 17.44 8.44 1.35
CA GLN A 113 17.24 7.26 2.19
C GLN A 113 15.75 7.00 2.34
N ILE A 114 15.28 5.92 1.74
CA ILE A 114 13.87 5.51 1.73
C ILE A 114 13.77 4.11 2.30
N LYS A 115 12.83 3.92 3.22
CA LYS A 115 12.46 2.63 3.80
C LYS A 115 10.97 2.40 3.58
N THR A 116 10.62 1.29 2.96
CA THR A 116 9.21 0.93 2.71
C THR A 116 8.96 -0.50 3.13
N ASP A 117 7.88 -0.72 3.83
CA ASP A 117 7.37 -2.06 4.13
C ASP A 117 5.87 -1.99 4.45
N PHE A 118 5.27 -3.16 4.61
CA PHE A 118 3.90 -3.32 5.06
C PHE A 118 3.86 -3.80 6.51
N SER A 119 2.89 -3.29 7.28
CA SER A 119 2.61 -3.76 8.64
C SER A 119 1.11 -3.86 8.86
N TYR A 120 0.69 -4.74 9.76
CA TYR A 120 -0.71 -4.78 10.18
C TYR A 120 -1.03 -3.65 11.16
N PRO A 121 -2.26 -3.10 11.14
CA PRO A 121 -2.66 -2.00 12.00
C PRO A 121 -2.40 -2.22 13.49
N ALA A 122 -2.60 -3.46 13.96
CA ALA A 122 -2.41 -3.80 15.38
C ALA A 122 -0.95 -3.72 15.86
N GLU A 123 0.01 -3.81 14.94
CA GLU A 123 1.45 -3.81 15.24
C GLU A 123 2.14 -2.54 14.76
N LEU A 124 1.38 -1.59 14.24
CA LEU A 124 1.92 -0.41 13.59
C LEU A 124 2.26 0.68 14.61
N HIS A 125 3.56 1.01 14.71
CA HIS A 125 4.04 2.17 15.44
C HIS A 125 4.03 3.40 14.52
N VAL A 126 3.66 4.57 15.04
CA VAL A 126 3.36 5.75 14.22
C VAL A 126 4.11 7.03 14.55
N PHE A 127 4.50 7.25 15.83
CA PHE A 127 5.25 8.43 16.24
C PHE A 127 6.67 8.14 16.70
N ASN A 128 6.87 6.99 17.26
CA ASN A 128 8.14 6.46 17.74
C ASN A 128 7.99 4.96 17.84
N ASN A 129 9.01 4.30 18.32
CA ASN A 129 8.96 2.83 18.49
C ASN A 129 8.11 2.37 19.68
N GLU A 130 7.42 3.27 20.38
CA GLU A 130 6.59 2.97 21.55
C GLU A 130 5.09 3.26 21.33
N THR A 131 4.75 4.21 20.44
CA THR A 131 3.36 4.62 20.21
C THR A 131 2.72 3.83 19.07
N LEU A 132 1.75 2.99 19.42
CA LEU A 132 0.97 2.22 18.45
C LEU A 132 -0.11 3.07 17.76
N LEU A 133 -0.57 2.62 16.61
CA LEU A 133 -1.69 3.21 15.89
C LEU A 133 -2.97 3.24 16.75
N SER A 134 -3.18 2.23 17.60
CA SER A 134 -4.31 2.16 18.53
C SER A 134 -4.31 3.24 19.61
N ASP A 135 -3.13 3.81 19.92
CA ASP A 135 -2.95 4.75 21.01
C ASP A 135 -3.18 6.22 20.61
N ILE A 136 -3.29 6.46 19.30
CA ILE A 136 -3.58 7.80 18.78
C ILE A 136 -5.09 8.07 18.70
N PRO A 137 -5.52 9.35 18.69
CA PRO A 137 -6.93 9.69 18.56
C PRO A 137 -7.53 9.05 17.28
N PRO A 138 -8.70 8.40 17.36
CA PRO A 138 -9.33 7.79 16.19
C PRO A 138 -9.57 8.75 15.03
N SER A 139 -9.76 10.04 15.32
CA SER A 139 -9.95 11.08 14.31
C SER A 139 -8.74 11.26 13.38
N TRP A 140 -7.54 10.90 13.82
CA TRP A 140 -6.32 11.05 13.04
C TRP A 140 -6.09 9.90 12.04
N SER A 141 -6.64 8.72 12.32
CA SER A 141 -6.35 7.50 11.56
C SER A 141 -7.58 6.80 11.00
N ARG A 142 -8.78 7.07 11.57
CA ARG A 142 -10.01 6.31 11.28
C ARG A 142 -10.37 6.26 9.80
N TYR A 143 -10.17 7.33 9.08
CA TYR A 143 -10.54 7.43 7.67
C TYR A 143 -9.43 7.04 6.70
N THR A 144 -8.20 6.95 7.19
CA THR A 144 -7.03 6.71 6.35
C THR A 144 -6.42 5.33 6.52
N LEU A 145 -6.52 4.71 7.70
CA LEU A 145 -5.80 3.48 8.01
C LEU A 145 -6.65 2.37 8.62
N LEU A 146 -7.80 2.68 9.22
CA LEU A 146 -8.64 1.69 9.90
C LEU A 146 -9.87 1.37 9.07
N MET A 147 -9.93 0.16 8.54
CA MET A 147 -11.10 -0.38 7.82
C MET A 147 -11.57 -1.67 8.50
N GLU A 148 -12.53 -1.56 9.39
CA GLU A 148 -13.18 -2.70 10.00
C GLU A 148 -14.36 -3.21 9.15
N PRO A 149 -14.62 -4.51 9.06
CA PRO A 149 -13.91 -5.63 9.70
C PRO A 149 -12.67 -6.12 8.94
N ILE A 150 -12.36 -5.54 7.78
CA ILE A 150 -11.18 -5.87 6.99
C ILE A 150 -10.00 -5.19 7.67
N ASN A 151 -8.95 -5.95 7.98
CA ASN A 151 -7.74 -5.45 8.60
C ASN A 151 -6.58 -5.47 7.59
N PRO A 152 -6.65 -4.63 6.52
CA PRO A 152 -5.69 -4.70 5.43
C PRO A 152 -4.31 -4.23 5.88
N PRO A 153 -3.24 -4.77 5.28
CA PRO A 153 -1.90 -4.29 5.55
C PRO A 153 -1.73 -2.83 5.12
N ILE A 154 -1.03 -2.08 5.95
CA ILE A 154 -0.73 -0.66 5.74
C ILE A 154 0.64 -0.54 5.11
N LEU A 155 0.73 0.15 3.98
CA LEU A 155 1.99 0.54 3.36
C LEU A 155 2.59 1.70 4.15
N VAL A 156 3.78 1.50 4.66
CA VAL A 156 4.56 2.52 5.36
C VAL A 156 5.76 2.91 4.50
N THR A 157 5.94 4.20 4.36
CA THR A 157 7.11 4.79 3.69
C THR A 157 7.78 5.78 4.65
N GLN A 158 9.05 5.56 4.94
CA GLN A 158 9.85 6.43 5.77
C GLN A 158 10.98 7.04 4.93
N ILE A 159 11.09 8.35 4.98
CA ILE A 159 12.06 9.08 4.16
C ILE A 159 12.86 10.02 5.05
N LYS A 160 14.18 9.87 5.02
CA LYS A 160 15.07 10.74 5.77
C LYS A 160 15.19 12.10 5.12
N LEU A 161 14.88 13.14 5.86
CA LEU A 161 15.00 14.53 5.45
C LEU A 161 16.42 15.06 5.70
N GLU A 162 16.76 16.18 5.08
CA GLU A 162 18.09 16.82 5.15
C GLU A 162 18.50 17.20 6.59
N ASN A 163 17.52 17.52 7.44
CA ASN A 163 17.76 17.85 8.85
C ASN A 163 17.92 16.62 9.76
N GLY A 164 17.93 15.43 9.19
CA GLY A 164 18.07 14.16 9.91
C GLY A 164 16.76 13.54 10.39
N ASP A 165 15.64 14.28 10.36
CA ASP A 165 14.33 13.74 10.74
C ASP A 165 13.81 12.74 9.69
N TRP A 166 12.98 11.80 10.14
CA TRP A 166 12.31 10.86 9.29
C TRP A 166 10.84 11.25 9.07
N LEU A 167 10.49 11.54 7.84
CA LEU A 167 9.09 11.73 7.45
C LEU A 167 8.47 10.36 7.23
N TYR A 168 7.44 10.08 8.03
CA TYR A 168 6.71 8.83 8.04
C TYR A 168 5.36 9.02 7.36
N LEU A 169 5.08 8.21 6.37
CA LEU A 169 3.83 8.21 5.60
C LEU A 169 3.23 6.81 5.66
N ALA A 170 1.99 6.70 6.12
CA ALA A 170 1.27 5.44 6.15
C ALA A 170 -0.04 5.55 5.38
N ALA A 171 -0.35 4.57 4.54
CA ALA A 171 -1.57 4.54 3.75
C ALA A 171 -2.01 3.11 3.44
N LEU A 172 -3.30 2.94 3.19
CA LEU A 172 -3.83 1.73 2.57
C LEU A 172 -3.61 1.77 1.06
N LEU A 173 -3.42 0.61 0.45
CA LEU A 173 -3.54 0.50 -0.99
C LEU A 173 -4.98 0.84 -1.40
N PRO A 174 -5.19 1.50 -2.56
CA PRO A 174 -6.53 1.81 -3.04
C PRO A 174 -7.33 0.53 -3.32
N ALA A 175 -8.63 0.57 -3.09
CA ALA A 175 -9.51 -0.51 -3.52
C ALA A 175 -9.45 -0.68 -5.05
N PRO A 176 -9.51 -1.89 -5.59
CA PRO A 176 -9.72 -3.18 -4.90
C PRO A 176 -8.43 -3.85 -4.37
N TYR A 177 -7.28 -3.21 -4.44
CA TYR A 177 -5.94 -3.78 -4.20
C TYR A 177 -5.48 -3.73 -2.73
N MET A 178 -6.42 -3.63 -1.79
CA MET A 178 -6.10 -3.47 -0.37
C MET A 178 -5.49 -4.71 0.29
N THR A 179 -5.65 -5.89 -0.30
CA THR A 179 -5.10 -7.14 0.23
C THR A 179 -3.92 -7.61 -0.61
N LEU A 180 -2.89 -8.13 0.05
CA LEU A 180 -1.70 -8.69 -0.60
C LEU A 180 -1.72 -10.21 -0.60
N ASP A 181 -2.72 -10.81 0.01
CA ASP A 181 -2.91 -12.26 0.00
C ASP A 181 -3.35 -12.69 -1.39
N GLU A 182 -2.76 -13.76 -1.89
CA GLU A 182 -3.35 -14.52 -2.96
C GLU A 182 -4.63 -15.12 -2.38
N GLU A 183 -5.79 -14.52 -2.66
CA GLU A 183 -7.04 -15.24 -2.46
C GLU A 183 -6.99 -16.49 -3.33
N VAL A 184 -6.60 -17.60 -2.72
CA VAL A 184 -7.03 -18.90 -3.16
C VAL A 184 -8.54 -18.83 -3.06
N VAL A 185 -9.20 -18.52 -4.18
CA VAL A 185 -10.65 -18.62 -4.30
C VAL A 185 -10.98 -20.05 -3.90
N SER A 186 -11.33 -20.21 -2.63
CA SER A 186 -11.77 -21.50 -2.12
C SER A 186 -13.08 -21.83 -2.83
N PRO A 187 -13.15 -22.94 -3.61
CA PRO A 187 -14.34 -23.25 -4.41
C PRO A 187 -15.57 -23.62 -3.57
N HIS A 188 -15.58 -23.34 -2.29
CA HIS A 188 -16.62 -23.75 -1.35
C HIS A 188 -17.71 -22.70 -1.06
N GLN A 189 -17.74 -21.54 -1.73
CA GLN A 189 -18.79 -20.55 -1.48
C GLN A 189 -19.94 -20.54 -2.50
N PHE A 190 -20.01 -21.48 -3.41
CA PHE A 190 -21.25 -21.74 -4.17
C PHE A 190 -22.11 -22.79 -3.47
N ARG A 191 -22.66 -22.46 -2.30
CA ARG A 191 -23.87 -23.10 -1.79
C ARG A 191 -25.04 -22.29 -2.27
N PHE A 192 -25.65 -22.75 -3.35
CA PHE A 192 -26.97 -22.31 -3.75
C PHE A 192 -27.96 -22.67 -2.63
N ILE A 193 -28.73 -21.69 -2.19
CA ILE A 193 -30.04 -21.88 -1.54
C ILE A 193 -31.07 -21.88 -2.64
#